data_95d10977cd63112b3fb4347bdb28586e
#
_entry.id   95d10977cd63112b3fb4347bdb28586e
#
_cell.length_a   1.000
_cell.length_b   1.000
_cell.length_c   1.000
_cell.angle_alpha   90.00
_cell.angle_beta   90.00
_cell.angle_gamma   90.00
#
_symmetry.space_group_name_H-M   'P 1'
#
loop_
_entity.id
_entity.type
_entity.pdbx_description
1 polymer ?
#
loop_
_entity_poly.entity_id
_entity_poly.type
_entity_poly.pdbx_seq_one_letter_code
_entity_poly.pdbx_strand_id
1 'polypeptide(L)' 'MYDGFTSYEGNAVRWTVYHNQGTTIVFACNETIALQRFMAKYPNRTVSKIARN' A
#
# COMPACT_ATOMS: atom_id res chain seq x y z
N MET A 1 -8.78 11.36 16.69
CA MET A 1 -8.87 11.24 16.03
C MET A 1 -9.27 11.33 15.32
N TYR A 2 -9.51 11.45 15.04
CA TYR A 2 -9.71 11.54 14.36
C TYR A 2 -10.20 11.74 13.22
N ASP A 3 -10.66 12.57 12.73
CA ASP A 3 -11.24 13.07 11.66
C ASP A 3 -10.36 13.14 10.52
N GLY A 4 -9.17 13.66 10.59
CA GLY A 4 -8.14 13.58 9.61
C GLY A 4 -7.95 12.18 9.15
N PHE A 5 -8.13 11.29 10.05
CA PHE A 5 -8.04 9.89 9.75
C PHE A 5 -9.14 9.47 8.80
N THR A 6 -10.33 9.94 9.00
CA THR A 6 -11.45 9.64 8.13
C THR A 6 -11.20 10.19 6.73
N SER A 7 -10.73 11.41 6.65
CA SER A 7 -10.41 12.00 5.38
C SER A 7 -9.36 11.22 4.63
N TYR A 8 -8.35 10.79 5.36
CA TYR A 8 -7.29 10.01 4.80
C TYR A 8 -7.83 8.74 4.15
N GLU A 9 -8.72 8.07 4.83
CA GLU A 9 -9.29 6.85 4.28
C GLU A 9 -10.12 7.13 3.05
N GLY A 10 -10.79 8.24 3.01
CA GLY A 10 -11.60 8.62 1.86
C GLY A 10 -10.78 8.88 0.62
N ASN A 11 -9.49 9.16 0.79
CA ASN A 11 -8.60 9.43 -0.32
C ASN A 11 -7.69 8.26 -0.68
N ALA A 12 -7.87 7.13 -0.05
CA ALA A 12 -7.02 5.98 -0.29
C ALA A 12 -7.25 5.41 -1.70
N VAL A 13 -6.17 5.03 -2.34
CA VAL A 13 -6.18 4.47 -3.69
C VAL A 13 -5.71 3.03 -3.60
N ARG A 14 -6.23 2.20 -4.46
CA ARG A 14 -5.83 0.79 -4.50
C ARG A 14 -4.55 0.64 -5.30
N TRP A 15 -3.55 0.01 -4.68
CA TRP A 15 -2.26 -0.24 -5.31
C TRP A 15 -2.01 -1.73 -5.38
N THR A 16 -1.43 -2.18 -6.49
CA THR A 16 -1.03 -3.58 -6.63
C THR A 16 0.47 -3.65 -6.42
N VAL A 17 0.89 -4.42 -5.43
CA VAL A 17 2.31 -4.61 -5.15
C VAL A 17 2.74 -5.94 -5.74
N TYR A 18 3.71 -5.90 -6.67
CA TYR A 18 4.23 -7.10 -7.29
C TYR A 18 5.48 -7.51 -6.51
N HIS A 19 5.48 -8.71 -6.00
CA HIS A 19 6.58 -9.19 -5.16
C HIS A 19 6.92 -10.64 -5.49
N ASN A 20 7.92 -11.16 -4.83
CA ASN A 20 8.44 -12.50 -5.13
C ASN A 20 7.45 -13.63 -4.86
N GLN A 21 6.38 -13.37 -4.15
CA GLN A 21 5.36 -14.38 -3.86
C GLN A 21 4.07 -14.15 -4.66
N GLY A 22 4.06 -13.20 -5.58
CA GLY A 22 2.88 -12.89 -6.39
C GLY A 22 2.49 -11.43 -6.28
N THR A 23 1.21 -11.16 -6.07
CA THR A 23 0.72 -9.77 -5.94
C THR A 23 -0.12 -9.61 -4.69
N THR A 24 -0.13 -8.40 -4.16
CA THR A 24 -0.92 -8.05 -2.98
C THR A 24 -1.53 -6.68 -3.20
N ILE A 25 -2.77 -6.50 -2.80
CA ILE A 25 -3.44 -5.21 -2.91
C ILE A 25 -3.25 -4.43 -1.60
N VAL A 26 -2.86 -3.17 -1.73
CA VAL A 26 -2.67 -2.29 -0.59
C VAL A 26 -3.41 -0.98 -0.87
N PHE A 27 -4.10 -0.44 0.14
CA PHE A 27 -4.78 0.85 0.01
C PHE A 27 -3.94 1.92 0.67
N ALA A 28 -3.64 2.98 -0.06
CA ALA A 28 -2.82 4.07 0.45
C ALA A 28 -3.02 5.32 -0.41
N CYS A 29 -2.62 6.46 0.11
CA CYS A 29 -2.75 7.73 -0.61
C CYS A 29 -1.77 7.83 -1.76
N ASN A 30 -0.60 7.24 -1.62
CA ASN A 30 0.42 7.29 -2.66
C ASN A 30 1.30 6.05 -2.60
N GLU A 31 2.20 5.96 -3.56
CA GLU A 31 3.06 4.79 -3.70
C GLU A 31 3.97 4.59 -2.49
N THR A 32 4.52 5.65 -1.97
CA THR A 32 5.42 5.56 -0.81
C THR A 32 4.71 4.95 0.39
N ILE A 33 3.50 5.42 0.65
CA ILE A 33 2.71 4.89 1.76
C ILE A 33 2.34 3.43 1.50
N ALA A 34 2.00 3.10 0.24
CA ALA A 34 1.66 1.74 -0.11
C ALA A 34 2.82 0.80 0.18
N LEU A 35 4.02 1.21 -0.21
CA LEU A 35 5.21 0.43 0.03
C LEU A 35 5.47 0.26 1.53
N GLN A 36 5.35 1.34 2.29
CA GLN A 36 5.55 1.28 3.73
C GLN A 36 4.59 0.33 4.39
N ARG A 37 3.32 0.38 4.01
CA ARG A 37 2.32 -0.50 4.58
C ARG A 37 2.59 -1.96 4.23
N PHE A 38 2.98 -2.21 2.99
CA PHE A 38 3.30 -3.55 2.55
C PHE A 38 4.49 -4.11 3.32
N MET A 39 5.55 -3.33 3.44
CA MET A 39 6.76 -3.78 4.11
C MET A 39 6.55 -3.98 5.60
N ALA A 40 5.67 -3.20 6.21
CA ALA A 40 5.35 -3.38 7.62
C ALA A 40 4.67 -4.72 7.87
N LYS A 41 3.86 -5.15 6.90
CA LYS A 41 3.12 -6.40 7.02
C LYS A 41 3.93 -7.60 6.55
N TYR A 42 4.73 -7.41 5.50
CA TYR A 42 5.50 -8.50 4.91
C TYR A 42 6.97 -8.12 4.75
N PRO A 43 7.69 -8.00 5.86
CA PRO A 43 9.07 -7.49 5.79
C PRO A 43 10.03 -8.39 5.03
N ASN A 44 9.68 -9.65 4.86
CA ASN A 44 10.57 -10.60 4.18
C ASN A 44 10.29 -10.74 2.69
N ARG A 45 9.38 -9.99 2.15
CA ARG A 45 9.06 -10.07 0.73
C ARG A 45 9.85 -9.04 -0.06
N THR A 46 10.23 -9.40 -1.27
CA THR A 46 10.97 -8.49 -2.15
C THR A 46 10.01 -7.89 -3.16
N VAL A 47 9.88 -6.58 -3.14
CA VAL A 47 8.98 -5.86 -4.04
C VAL A 47 9.68 -5.60 -5.37
N SER A 48 9.05 -5.97 -6.47
CA SER A 48 9.59 -5.69 -7.79
C SER A 48 8.98 -4.41 -8.37
N LYS A 49 7.71 -4.16 -8.10
CA LYS A 49 7.02 -3.03 -8.72
C LYS A 49 5.74 -2.73 -7.96
N ILE A 50 5.30 -1.50 -8.02
CA ILE A 50 4.00 -1.10 -7.46
C ILE A 50 3.26 -0.35 -8.55
N ALA A 51 2.01 -0.72 -8.77
CA ALA A 51 1.19 -0.08 -9.79
C ALA A 51 -0.11 0.41 -9.18
N ARG A 52 -0.57 1.56 -9.62
CA ARG A 52 -1.86 2.08 -9.18
C ARG A 52 -2.96 1.49 -10.06
N ASN A 53 -4.01 1.07 -9.44
CA ASN A 53 -5.13 0.50 -10.16
C ASN A 53 -6.21 1.51 -10.53
#